data_89d6bae298e98ffac7e497ad8e0c6709
#
_entry.id   89d6bae298e98ffac7e497ad8e0c6709
#
_cell.length_a   1.000
_cell.length_b   1.000
_cell.length_c   1.000
_cell.angle_alpha   90.00
_cell.angle_beta   90.00
_cell.angle_gamma   90.00
#
_symmetry.space_group_name_H-M   'P 1'
#
loop_
_entity.id
_entity.type
_entity.pdbx_description
1 polymer ?
#
loop_
_entity_poly.entity_id
_entity_poly.type
_entity_poly.pdbx_seq_one_letter_code
_entity_poly.pdbx_strand_id
1 'polypeptide(L)'
;MKKIIINNFRCYSHQEIEFRSGINLLIGDNASGKTSLIRACNFVANSLFCGYSDENTVWKSVEDDDFRLNVDSNYTILPEQPVSVSFCLAPWDLYPIEDGNTTVDIDYSTVFQLEKRSKKNARNLLTGLTPLKEYASHLRSSSHVENDAGIRQLNVLPVYACFTTEDIHSSRKIDKQKFKDYAQKPSFGYFECYDCRGLLTYWLDRLLVLQEAGIGTEEIECVRKAIRECLGKEGCRIIEDMVVRPVKGKVYFAYTDGRFVESTMLSDGYKRVVNIVIDLAIRCALLNKVKYGAEAYKYTHGTVIIDEIDEHLHPALQSRILRALHSTFPKIQFIASTHAPLVMSSVKNSDENVVYRLYYDEEECTYKHIKLNTYGLDVNLILEEDMMVESRDSVIGEDLKNILSL
;
A
#
# COMPACT_ATOMS: atom_id res chain seq x y z
N MET A 1 0.16 -10.05 -4.22
CA MET A 1 0.88 -11.32 -3.87
C MET A 1 -0.06 -12.31 -3.24
N LYS A 2 0.15 -13.63 -3.49
CA LYS A 2 -0.70 -14.71 -2.95
C LYS A 2 -0.16 -15.24 -1.62
N LYS A 3 1.16 -15.40 -1.50
CA LYS A 3 1.81 -16.04 -0.36
C LYS A 3 3.20 -15.46 -0.14
N ILE A 4 3.60 -15.31 1.10
CA ILE A 4 4.96 -14.95 1.51
C ILE A 4 5.48 -15.96 2.53
N ILE A 5 6.76 -16.31 2.42
CA ILE A 5 7.49 -17.14 3.36
C ILE A 5 8.77 -16.40 3.72
N ILE A 6 8.94 -16.14 5.00
CA ILE A 6 10.02 -15.31 5.55
C ILE A 6 10.89 -16.20 6.43
N ASN A 7 12.22 -16.14 6.26
CA ASN A 7 13.16 -16.84 7.12
C ASN A 7 14.27 -15.90 7.57
N ASN A 8 14.59 -15.93 8.86
CA ASN A 8 15.65 -15.17 9.52
C ASN A 8 15.59 -13.66 9.26
N PHE A 9 14.36 -13.12 9.17
CA PHE A 9 14.12 -11.74 8.79
C PHE A 9 13.59 -10.94 9.98
N ARG A 10 14.37 -9.99 10.47
CA ARG A 10 14.05 -9.11 11.60
C ARG A 10 13.60 -9.90 12.83
N CYS A 11 12.34 -9.84 13.22
CA CYS A 11 11.81 -10.59 14.36
C CYS A 11 11.49 -12.08 14.02
N TYR A 12 11.30 -12.41 12.75
CA TYR A 12 10.86 -13.73 12.32
C TYR A 12 12.03 -14.71 12.15
N SER A 13 12.00 -15.85 12.82
CA SER A 13 12.81 -17.01 12.47
C SER A 13 12.24 -17.70 11.24
N HIS A 14 10.94 -17.94 11.26
CA HIS A 14 10.15 -18.46 10.15
C HIS A 14 8.73 -17.92 10.24
N GLN A 15 8.17 -17.46 9.11
CA GLN A 15 6.76 -17.05 9.00
C GLN A 15 6.26 -17.35 7.60
N GLU A 16 5.08 -17.94 7.52
CA GLU A 16 4.36 -18.18 6.27
C GLU A 16 2.97 -17.58 6.38
N ILE A 17 2.54 -16.79 5.39
CA ILE A 17 1.22 -16.17 5.39
C ILE A 17 0.66 -16.09 3.97
N GLU A 18 -0.64 -16.34 3.84
CA GLU A 18 -1.39 -16.23 2.58
C GLU A 18 -2.22 -14.96 2.54
N PHE A 19 -2.24 -14.31 1.38
CA PHE A 19 -3.01 -13.11 1.14
C PHE A 19 -4.16 -13.36 0.16
N ARG A 20 -5.16 -12.47 0.21
CA ARG A 20 -6.32 -12.43 -0.66
C ARG A 20 -6.20 -11.27 -1.65
N SER A 21 -7.03 -11.28 -2.69
CA SER A 21 -6.99 -10.27 -3.76
C SER A 21 -7.44 -8.87 -3.33
N GLY A 22 -8.29 -8.76 -2.31
CA GLY A 22 -8.83 -7.51 -1.79
C GLY A 22 -8.10 -7.02 -0.54
N ILE A 23 -8.80 -6.92 0.58
CA ILE A 23 -8.27 -6.38 1.84
C ILE A 23 -7.62 -7.47 2.68
N ASN A 24 -6.37 -7.26 3.05
CA ASN A 24 -5.61 -8.07 4.00
C ASN A 24 -5.25 -7.20 5.19
N LEU A 25 -5.98 -7.34 6.28
CA LEU A 25 -5.81 -6.53 7.48
C LEU A 25 -4.96 -7.26 8.51
N LEU A 26 -3.87 -6.63 8.92
CA LEU A 26 -2.92 -7.13 9.91
C LEU A 26 -3.15 -6.41 11.23
N ILE A 27 -3.49 -7.15 12.27
CA ILE A 27 -3.69 -6.62 13.62
C ILE A 27 -2.77 -7.31 14.62
N GLY A 28 -2.64 -6.76 15.79
CA GLY A 28 -1.82 -7.32 16.88
C GLY A 28 -1.21 -6.22 17.74
N ASP A 29 -0.63 -6.61 18.85
CA ASP A 29 -0.01 -5.70 19.81
C ASP A 29 1.26 -5.04 19.27
N ASN A 30 1.79 -4.09 20.02
CA ASN A 30 3.12 -3.56 19.75
C ASN A 30 4.13 -4.71 19.82
N ALA A 31 5.12 -4.68 18.92
CA ALA A 31 6.11 -5.73 18.77
C ALA A 31 5.58 -7.09 18.27
N SER A 32 4.33 -7.23 17.84
CA SER A 32 3.79 -8.48 17.24
C SER A 32 4.35 -8.82 15.86
N GLY A 33 5.23 -7.98 15.30
CA GLY A 33 5.89 -8.22 14.02
C GLY A 33 5.21 -7.57 12.80
N LYS A 34 4.12 -6.82 12.94
CA LYS A 34 3.39 -6.17 11.81
C LYS A 34 4.31 -5.40 10.87
N THR A 35 5.08 -4.44 11.40
CA THR A 35 5.99 -3.62 10.59
C THR A 35 7.07 -4.44 9.88
N SER A 36 7.53 -5.54 10.49
CA SER A 36 8.47 -6.47 9.84
C SER A 36 7.84 -7.22 8.68
N LEU A 37 6.59 -7.68 8.84
CA LEU A 37 5.82 -8.30 7.76
C LEU A 37 5.50 -7.30 6.64
N ILE A 38 5.05 -6.09 6.97
CA ILE A 38 4.81 -4.98 6.03
C ILE A 38 6.07 -4.69 5.20
N ARG A 39 7.24 -4.63 5.84
CA ARG A 39 8.51 -4.43 5.16
C ARG A 39 8.85 -5.57 4.19
N ALA A 40 8.63 -6.81 4.59
CA ALA A 40 8.82 -7.96 3.69
C ALA A 40 7.83 -7.92 2.51
N CYS A 41 6.57 -7.58 2.74
CA CYS A 41 5.57 -7.37 1.68
C CYS A 41 5.98 -6.26 0.72
N ASN A 42 6.60 -5.18 1.22
CA ASN A 42 7.08 -4.09 0.38
C ASN A 42 8.23 -4.54 -0.53
N PHE A 43 9.17 -5.39 -0.07
CA PHE A 43 10.17 -5.99 -0.95
C PHE A 43 9.54 -6.85 -2.05
N VAL A 44 8.52 -7.62 -1.72
CA VAL A 44 7.81 -8.44 -2.71
C VAL A 44 7.08 -7.56 -3.73
N ALA A 45 6.33 -6.55 -3.27
CA ALA A 45 5.55 -5.67 -4.14
C ALA A 45 6.43 -4.93 -5.16
N ASN A 46 7.63 -4.49 -4.77
CA ASN A 46 8.55 -3.82 -5.69
C ASN A 46 9.51 -4.77 -6.45
N SER A 47 9.40 -6.09 -6.27
CA SER A 47 10.28 -7.05 -6.93
C SER A 47 10.20 -7.03 -8.46
N LEU A 48 9.08 -6.55 -9.03
CA LEU A 48 8.94 -6.33 -10.47
C LEU A 48 10.05 -5.42 -11.03
N PHE A 49 10.53 -4.45 -10.23
CA PHE A 49 11.55 -3.50 -10.66
C PHE A 49 12.95 -4.12 -10.83
N CYS A 50 13.15 -5.39 -10.45
CA CYS A 50 14.37 -6.12 -10.79
C CYS A 50 14.56 -6.28 -12.32
N GLY A 51 13.45 -6.25 -13.09
CA GLY A 51 13.43 -6.33 -14.56
C GLY A 51 12.82 -5.09 -15.24
N TYR A 52 11.81 -4.46 -14.62
CA TYR A 52 11.26 -3.19 -15.08
C TYR A 52 12.08 -2.03 -14.50
N SER A 53 13.22 -1.71 -15.14
CA SER A 53 14.17 -0.71 -14.63
C SER A 53 14.25 0.50 -15.57
N ASP A 54 13.99 1.69 -15.03
CA ASP A 54 14.22 2.98 -15.66
C ASP A 54 14.52 4.07 -14.61
N GLU A 55 14.54 5.34 -15.01
CA GLU A 55 14.83 6.47 -14.13
C GLU A 55 13.80 6.72 -13.02
N ASN A 56 12.60 6.16 -13.14
CA ASN A 56 11.49 6.35 -12.19
C ASN A 56 11.31 5.15 -11.25
N THR A 57 12.00 4.06 -11.50
CA THR A 57 11.88 2.83 -10.73
C THR A 57 13.06 2.62 -9.81
N VAL A 58 12.80 2.25 -8.57
CA VAL A 58 13.83 1.87 -7.61
C VAL A 58 13.52 0.48 -7.10
N TRP A 59 14.39 -0.47 -7.45
CA TRP A 59 14.33 -1.79 -6.84
C TRP A 59 15.12 -1.81 -5.53
N LYS A 60 14.44 -2.18 -4.46
CA LYS A 60 15.05 -2.40 -3.16
C LYS A 60 14.92 -3.87 -2.78
N SER A 61 15.91 -4.35 -2.08
CA SER A 61 16.02 -5.73 -1.66
C SER A 61 16.49 -5.78 -0.20
N VAL A 62 16.64 -6.99 0.34
CA VAL A 62 17.03 -7.21 1.73
C VAL A 62 18.32 -6.47 2.09
N GLU A 63 18.26 -5.68 3.16
CA GLU A 63 19.34 -4.86 3.69
C GLU A 63 20.01 -5.51 4.92
N ASP A 64 21.09 -4.92 5.43
CA ASP A 64 21.82 -5.46 6.59
C ASP A 64 20.99 -5.41 7.90
N ASP A 65 20.06 -4.46 8.00
CA ASP A 65 19.17 -4.29 9.15
C ASP A 65 17.98 -5.26 9.14
N ASP A 66 17.83 -6.03 8.08
CA ASP A 66 16.76 -7.02 7.94
C ASP A 66 17.15 -8.40 8.46
N PHE A 67 18.41 -8.61 8.83
CA PHE A 67 18.84 -9.86 9.45
C PHE A 67 18.27 -9.99 10.86
N ARG A 68 17.71 -11.17 11.16
CA ARG A 68 17.38 -11.53 12.51
C ARG A 68 18.65 -11.64 13.34
N LEU A 69 18.62 -11.06 14.53
CA LEU A 69 19.74 -11.11 15.47
C LEU A 69 19.42 -12.12 16.57
N ASN A 70 20.37 -13.00 16.82
CA ASN A 70 20.33 -13.93 17.95
C ASN A 70 21.43 -13.53 18.95
N VAL A 71 21.15 -13.72 20.23
CA VAL A 71 22.10 -13.47 21.32
C VAL A 71 22.53 -14.80 21.90
N ASP A 72 23.82 -15.11 21.82
CA ASP A 72 24.38 -16.31 22.42
C ASP A 72 24.48 -16.23 23.95
N SER A 73 24.89 -17.31 24.58
CA SER A 73 25.09 -17.41 26.05
C SER A 73 26.14 -16.43 26.60
N ASN A 74 26.98 -15.86 25.74
CA ASN A 74 28.03 -14.88 26.09
C ASN A 74 27.59 -13.44 25.75
N TYR A 75 26.29 -13.23 25.48
CA TYR A 75 25.75 -11.94 25.04
C TYR A 75 26.35 -11.43 23.73
N THR A 76 26.91 -12.31 22.89
CA THR A 76 27.36 -11.95 21.57
C THR A 76 26.19 -11.91 20.60
N ILE A 77 26.00 -10.80 19.90
CA ILE A 77 24.93 -10.63 18.93
C ILE A 77 25.38 -11.15 17.57
N LEU A 78 24.75 -12.21 17.10
CA LEU A 78 25.04 -12.86 15.82
C LEU A 78 23.85 -12.78 14.88
N PRO A 79 24.04 -12.41 13.59
CA PRO A 79 22.98 -12.45 12.61
C PRO A 79 22.68 -13.90 12.21
N GLU A 80 21.40 -14.28 12.19
CA GLU A 80 20.96 -15.55 11.62
C GLU A 80 21.04 -15.48 10.09
N GLN A 81 21.59 -16.50 9.46
CA GLN A 81 21.92 -16.52 8.04
C GLN A 81 21.55 -17.87 7.40
N PRO A 82 21.14 -17.87 6.11
CA PRO A 82 20.81 -16.73 5.27
C PRO A 82 19.48 -16.07 5.68
N VAL A 83 19.26 -14.83 5.29
CA VAL A 83 17.95 -14.21 5.32
C VAL A 83 17.26 -14.42 3.97
N SER A 84 15.99 -14.83 3.97
CA SER A 84 15.24 -15.00 2.72
C SER A 84 13.77 -14.58 2.84
N VAL A 85 13.26 -14.04 1.74
CA VAL A 85 11.84 -13.75 1.53
C VAL A 85 11.42 -14.45 0.26
N SER A 86 10.66 -15.53 0.39
CA SER A 86 10.10 -16.27 -0.74
C SER A 86 8.63 -15.92 -0.91
N PHE A 87 8.13 -15.89 -2.15
CA PHE A 87 6.75 -15.50 -2.41
C PHE A 87 6.18 -16.17 -3.65
N CYS A 88 4.85 -16.27 -3.70
CA CYS A 88 4.09 -16.66 -4.87
C CYS A 88 3.19 -15.50 -5.30
N LEU A 89 3.04 -15.33 -6.59
CA LEU A 89 2.11 -14.39 -7.21
C LEU A 89 0.79 -15.08 -7.57
N ALA A 90 -0.21 -14.30 -7.94
CA ALA A 90 -1.52 -14.76 -8.36
C ALA A 90 -1.99 -13.99 -9.61
N PRO A 91 -3.05 -14.46 -10.28
CA PRO A 91 -3.60 -13.79 -11.46
C PRO A 91 -4.07 -12.35 -11.26
N TRP A 92 -4.24 -11.89 -10.02
CA TRP A 92 -4.57 -10.49 -9.72
C TRP A 92 -3.34 -9.59 -9.56
N ASP A 93 -2.13 -10.17 -9.45
CA ASP A 93 -0.90 -9.40 -9.29
C ASP A 93 -0.30 -8.96 -10.62
N LEU A 94 -0.21 -9.89 -11.55
CA LEU A 94 0.34 -9.69 -12.88
C LEU A 94 -0.55 -10.37 -13.91
N TYR A 95 -0.76 -9.72 -15.06
CA TYR A 95 -1.57 -10.24 -16.16
C TYR A 95 -0.68 -10.78 -17.28
N PRO A 96 -1.17 -11.71 -18.11
CA PRO A 96 -0.48 -12.10 -19.34
C PRO A 96 -0.13 -10.87 -20.19
N ILE A 97 1.09 -10.86 -20.75
CA ILE A 97 1.58 -9.77 -21.60
C ILE A 97 1.32 -10.10 -23.06
N GLU A 98 0.64 -9.20 -23.77
CA GLU A 98 0.55 -9.23 -25.21
C GLU A 98 1.82 -8.61 -25.82
N ASP A 99 2.61 -9.39 -26.57
CA ASP A 99 3.82 -8.94 -27.26
C ASP A 99 3.71 -9.32 -28.74
N GLY A 100 3.10 -8.45 -29.54
CA GLY A 100 2.81 -8.71 -30.93
C GLY A 100 1.88 -9.90 -31.13
N ASN A 101 2.39 -11.00 -31.66
CA ASN A 101 1.63 -12.24 -31.90
C ASN A 101 1.85 -13.30 -30.80
N THR A 102 2.58 -12.99 -29.76
CA THR A 102 2.89 -13.90 -28.66
C THR A 102 2.32 -13.40 -27.36
N THR A 103 1.98 -14.32 -26.46
CA THR A 103 1.60 -14.02 -25.08
C THR A 103 2.71 -14.50 -24.17
N VAL A 104 3.19 -13.62 -23.30
CA VAL A 104 4.16 -13.95 -22.25
C VAL A 104 3.41 -14.08 -20.94
N ASP A 105 3.34 -15.30 -20.43
CA ASP A 105 2.69 -15.63 -19.17
C ASP A 105 3.72 -15.77 -18.04
N ILE A 106 3.26 -15.55 -16.83
CA ILE A 106 3.98 -15.90 -15.62
C ILE A 106 3.38 -17.19 -15.04
N ASP A 107 4.23 -18.12 -14.65
CA ASP A 107 3.77 -19.33 -13.96
C ASP A 107 3.49 -19.00 -12.50
N TYR A 108 2.22 -18.94 -12.12
CA TYR A 108 1.77 -18.65 -10.75
C TYR A 108 2.05 -19.80 -9.76
N SER A 109 2.56 -20.94 -10.21
CA SER A 109 3.07 -22.00 -9.34
C SER A 109 4.52 -21.76 -8.91
N THR A 110 5.21 -20.83 -9.58
CA THR A 110 6.60 -20.49 -9.27
C THR A 110 6.73 -19.83 -7.90
N VAL A 111 7.67 -20.32 -7.12
CA VAL A 111 8.11 -19.68 -5.88
C VAL A 111 9.30 -18.80 -6.19
N PHE A 112 9.11 -17.49 -6.10
CA PHE A 112 10.18 -16.51 -6.24
C PHE A 112 10.91 -16.34 -4.92
N GLN A 113 12.19 -15.96 -4.96
CA GLN A 113 12.99 -15.81 -3.75
C GLN A 113 13.96 -14.64 -3.84
N LEU A 114 13.90 -13.81 -2.80
CA LEU A 114 14.90 -12.81 -2.44
C LEU A 114 15.77 -13.41 -1.32
N GLU A 115 17.09 -13.49 -1.53
CA GLU A 115 17.99 -14.07 -0.53
C GLU A 115 19.24 -13.21 -0.37
N LYS A 116 19.67 -13.01 0.87
CA LYS A 116 20.96 -12.43 1.21
C LYS A 116 21.70 -13.37 2.16
N ARG A 117 22.88 -13.87 1.71
CA ARG A 117 23.61 -14.94 2.41
C ARG A 117 24.26 -14.49 3.70
N SER A 118 24.75 -13.26 3.76
CA SER A 118 25.45 -12.76 4.94
C SER A 118 25.30 -11.26 5.10
N LYS A 119 25.40 -10.80 6.34
CA LYS A 119 25.49 -9.38 6.69
C LYS A 119 26.88 -8.87 6.25
N LYS A 120 26.92 -7.65 5.73
CA LYS A 120 28.09 -6.98 5.14
C LYS A 120 28.66 -7.67 3.87
N ASN A 121 28.82 -6.87 2.83
CA ASN A 121 29.46 -7.22 1.55
C ASN A 121 28.84 -8.36 0.71
N ALA A 122 27.82 -9.05 1.18
CA ALA A 122 27.10 -10.01 0.36
C ALA A 122 26.06 -9.31 -0.51
N ARG A 123 26.06 -9.61 -1.80
CA ARG A 123 25.02 -9.18 -2.73
C ARG A 123 23.79 -10.05 -2.56
N ASN A 124 22.61 -9.47 -2.81
CA ASN A 124 21.38 -10.22 -2.91
C ASN A 124 21.45 -11.20 -4.09
N LEU A 125 20.97 -12.42 -3.89
CA LEU A 125 20.87 -13.41 -4.95
C LEU A 125 19.61 -13.17 -5.75
N LEU A 126 19.74 -13.03 -7.06
CA LEU A 126 18.65 -12.76 -8.00
C LEU A 126 18.23 -14.00 -8.80
N THR A 127 18.88 -15.13 -8.59
CA THR A 127 18.58 -16.37 -9.33
C THR A 127 17.13 -16.83 -9.14
N GLY A 128 16.58 -16.64 -7.94
CA GLY A 128 15.18 -16.92 -7.63
C GLY A 128 14.18 -15.95 -8.26
N LEU A 129 14.63 -14.85 -8.88
CA LEU A 129 13.78 -13.86 -9.55
C LEU A 129 13.88 -13.89 -11.07
N THR A 130 14.67 -14.82 -11.67
CA THR A 130 14.91 -14.82 -13.12
C THR A 130 13.62 -14.79 -13.96
N PRO A 131 12.59 -15.63 -13.71
CA PRO A 131 11.37 -15.59 -14.52
C PRO A 131 10.61 -14.25 -14.35
N LEU A 132 10.59 -13.68 -13.14
CA LEU A 132 9.95 -12.39 -12.89
C LEU A 132 10.71 -11.25 -13.60
N LYS A 133 12.03 -11.32 -13.63
CA LYS A 133 12.87 -10.35 -14.33
C LYS A 133 12.62 -10.36 -15.84
N GLU A 134 12.51 -11.55 -16.44
CA GLU A 134 12.20 -11.71 -17.86
C GLU A 134 10.81 -11.15 -18.16
N TYR A 135 9.79 -11.56 -17.41
CA TYR A 135 8.45 -11.03 -17.51
C TYR A 135 8.42 -9.48 -17.42
N ALA A 136 9.06 -8.91 -16.40
CA ALA A 136 9.10 -7.47 -16.18
C ALA A 136 9.83 -6.71 -17.29
N SER A 137 10.85 -7.32 -17.90
CA SER A 137 11.55 -6.76 -19.06
C SER A 137 10.65 -6.73 -20.30
N HIS A 138 9.90 -7.79 -20.56
CA HIS A 138 8.90 -7.84 -21.63
C HIS A 138 7.78 -6.82 -21.39
N LEU A 139 7.25 -6.74 -20.15
CA LEU A 139 6.24 -5.75 -19.81
C LEU A 139 6.70 -4.32 -20.09
N ARG A 140 7.95 -4.01 -19.79
CA ARG A 140 8.55 -2.69 -20.07
C ARG A 140 8.62 -2.40 -21.56
N SER A 141 9.09 -3.35 -22.39
CA SER A 141 9.30 -3.15 -23.82
C SER A 141 8.00 -3.15 -24.63
N SER A 142 6.98 -3.89 -24.19
CA SER A 142 5.74 -4.09 -24.93
C SER A 142 4.53 -3.33 -24.38
N SER A 143 4.67 -2.61 -23.25
CA SER A 143 3.53 -1.92 -22.64
C SER A 143 2.93 -0.81 -23.52
N HIS A 144 3.78 -0.08 -24.23
CA HIS A 144 3.38 1.02 -25.12
C HIS A 144 4.04 0.89 -26.47
N VAL A 145 3.24 0.97 -27.52
CA VAL A 145 3.70 0.95 -28.92
C VAL A 145 3.34 2.28 -29.55
N GLU A 146 4.33 2.93 -30.13
CA GLU A 146 4.17 4.14 -30.92
C GLU A 146 4.01 3.77 -32.40
N ASN A 147 2.96 4.28 -33.04
CA ASN A 147 2.72 4.11 -34.47
C ASN A 147 2.23 5.46 -35.07
N ASP A 148 2.00 5.51 -36.38
CA ASP A 148 1.54 6.72 -37.09
C ASP A 148 0.24 7.30 -36.55
N ALA A 149 -0.57 6.53 -35.83
CA ALA A 149 -1.82 6.92 -35.18
C ALA A 149 -1.62 7.43 -33.73
N GLY A 150 -0.39 7.37 -33.20
CA GLY A 150 -0.04 7.80 -31.85
C GLY A 150 0.38 6.65 -30.93
N ILE A 151 0.41 6.92 -29.62
CA ILE A 151 0.81 5.94 -28.60
C ILE A 151 -0.40 5.07 -28.24
N ARG A 152 -0.27 3.74 -28.41
CA ARG A 152 -1.23 2.75 -27.96
C ARG A 152 -0.65 1.96 -26.79
N GLN A 153 -1.42 1.81 -25.73
CA GLN A 153 -1.07 0.94 -24.62
C GLN A 153 -1.65 -0.48 -24.84
N LEU A 154 -0.78 -1.48 -24.94
CA LEU A 154 -1.15 -2.87 -25.08
C LEU A 154 -1.43 -3.49 -23.71
N ASN A 155 -0.47 -3.37 -22.80
CA ASN A 155 -0.49 -4.04 -21.52
C ASN A 155 -0.81 -3.08 -20.37
N VAL A 156 -1.54 -3.59 -19.37
CA VAL A 156 -1.85 -2.83 -18.15
C VAL A 156 -0.65 -2.88 -17.22
N LEU A 157 -0.17 -1.72 -16.80
CA LEU A 157 0.89 -1.61 -15.83
C LEU A 157 0.33 -1.71 -14.41
N PRO A 158 0.84 -2.61 -13.56
CA PRO A 158 0.38 -2.75 -12.18
C PRO A 158 0.81 -1.54 -11.34
N VAL A 159 -0.05 -1.09 -10.42
CA VAL A 159 0.30 -0.02 -9.47
C VAL A 159 0.92 -0.60 -8.20
N TYR A 160 1.93 0.10 -7.67
CA TYR A 160 2.52 -0.16 -6.37
C TYR A 160 2.62 1.13 -5.58
N ALA A 161 2.28 1.07 -4.29
CA ALA A 161 2.45 2.19 -3.36
C ALA A 161 2.61 1.66 -1.93
N CYS A 162 3.46 2.32 -1.14
CA CYS A 162 3.66 2.01 0.27
C CYS A 162 3.54 3.29 1.10
N PHE A 163 2.52 3.35 1.95
CA PHE A 163 2.26 4.45 2.87
C PHE A 163 2.68 4.07 4.28
N THR A 164 3.51 4.91 4.89
CA THR A 164 4.01 4.73 6.27
C THR A 164 3.48 5.84 7.19
N THR A 165 3.77 5.76 8.48
CA THR A 165 3.35 6.76 9.48
C THR A 165 4.00 8.13 9.30
N GLU A 166 5.12 8.23 8.57
CA GLU A 166 5.84 9.48 8.35
C GLU A 166 5.33 10.33 7.17
N ASP A 167 4.28 9.89 6.47
CA ASP A 167 3.82 10.47 5.19
C ASP A 167 3.33 11.92 5.32
N ILE A 168 2.76 12.29 6.46
CA ILE A 168 2.04 13.56 6.64
C ILE A 168 2.98 14.73 6.89
N HIS A 169 4.11 14.49 7.54
CA HIS A 169 5.01 15.55 8.02
C HIS A 169 6.14 15.89 7.06
N SER A 170 6.34 15.08 6.05
CA SER A 170 7.35 15.33 5.03
C SER A 170 6.79 16.14 3.87
N SER A 171 7.58 17.02 3.27
CA SER A 171 7.25 17.73 2.05
C SER A 171 8.41 17.63 1.07
N ARG A 172 8.13 17.28 -0.16
CA ARG A 172 9.12 17.23 -1.24
C ARG A 172 8.87 18.38 -2.22
N LYS A 173 9.93 19.07 -2.61
CA LYS A 173 9.85 20.10 -3.64
C LYS A 173 10.00 19.46 -5.01
N ILE A 174 9.19 19.92 -5.97
CA ILE A 174 9.33 19.53 -7.36
C ILE A 174 10.61 20.15 -7.93
N ASP A 175 11.45 19.31 -8.51
CA ASP A 175 12.42 19.75 -9.50
C ASP A 175 11.67 19.96 -10.83
N LYS A 176 11.38 21.22 -11.14
CA LYS A 176 10.60 21.60 -12.33
C LYS A 176 11.21 21.11 -13.66
N GLN A 177 12.51 20.86 -13.69
CA GLN A 177 13.19 20.36 -14.89
C GLN A 177 12.98 18.84 -15.05
N LYS A 178 13.11 18.07 -13.98
CA LYS A 178 12.77 16.65 -13.98
C LYS A 178 11.28 16.41 -14.24
N PHE A 179 10.42 17.30 -13.75
CA PHE A 179 8.99 17.24 -14.00
C PHE A 179 8.66 17.28 -15.50
N LYS A 180 9.35 18.11 -16.31
CA LYS A 180 9.12 18.21 -17.75
C LYS A 180 9.58 16.97 -18.52
N ASP A 181 10.71 16.38 -18.13
CA ASP A 181 11.37 15.33 -18.91
C ASP A 181 10.85 13.93 -18.57
N TYR A 182 10.63 13.64 -17.29
CA TYR A 182 10.25 12.29 -16.82
C TYR A 182 8.76 12.14 -16.47
N ALA A 183 8.10 13.23 -16.10
CA ALA A 183 6.70 13.20 -15.66
C ALA A 183 5.69 12.87 -16.77
N GLN A 184 6.12 12.82 -18.03
CA GLN A 184 5.27 12.43 -19.16
C GLN A 184 5.29 10.93 -19.43
N LYS A 185 6.31 10.21 -18.98
CA LYS A 185 6.42 8.76 -19.15
C LYS A 185 5.45 8.02 -18.21
N PRO A 186 4.78 6.96 -18.69
CA PRO A 186 3.91 6.14 -17.84
C PRO A 186 4.61 5.62 -16.58
N SER A 187 5.88 5.22 -16.69
CA SER A 187 6.71 4.77 -15.57
C SER A 187 6.86 5.80 -14.45
N PHE A 188 6.54 7.08 -14.69
CA PHE A 188 6.47 8.08 -13.63
C PHE A 188 5.42 7.75 -12.55
N GLY A 189 4.44 6.91 -12.86
CA GLY A 189 3.55 6.32 -11.87
C GLY A 189 4.25 5.46 -10.81
N TYR A 190 5.51 5.06 -11.04
CA TYR A 190 6.36 4.35 -10.08
C TYR A 190 7.29 5.26 -9.27
N PHE A 191 7.31 6.56 -9.57
CA PHE A 191 8.15 7.50 -8.84
C PHE A 191 7.88 7.42 -7.33
N GLU A 192 8.91 7.11 -6.54
CA GLU A 192 8.87 7.00 -5.07
C GLU A 192 7.75 6.07 -4.54
N CYS A 193 7.32 5.06 -5.30
CA CYS A 193 6.24 4.16 -4.90
C CYS A 193 6.61 3.21 -3.75
N TYR A 194 7.91 2.99 -3.54
CA TYR A 194 8.42 2.20 -2.40
C TYR A 194 8.18 2.90 -1.06
N ASP A 195 8.18 4.23 -1.08
CA ASP A 195 8.00 5.08 0.08
C ASP A 195 7.32 6.39 -0.36
N CYS A 196 6.01 6.46 -0.17
CA CYS A 196 5.17 7.57 -0.66
C CYS A 196 5.24 8.83 0.22
N ARG A 197 6.27 8.98 1.06
CA ARG A 197 6.41 10.12 1.97
C ARG A 197 6.44 11.47 1.26
N GLY A 198 5.59 12.40 1.73
CA GLY A 198 5.60 13.80 1.33
C GLY A 198 5.17 14.07 -0.10
N LEU A 199 4.49 13.15 -0.75
CA LEU A 199 4.10 13.30 -2.15
C LEU A 199 2.81 14.10 -2.35
N LEU A 200 1.99 14.34 -1.32
CA LEU A 200 0.74 15.10 -1.48
C LEU A 200 0.97 16.48 -2.13
N THR A 201 1.88 17.28 -1.58
CA THR A 201 2.19 18.60 -2.14
C THR A 201 2.72 18.49 -3.57
N TYR A 202 3.56 17.50 -3.83
CA TYR A 202 4.09 17.20 -5.16
C TYR A 202 2.97 16.92 -6.18
N TRP A 203 2.01 16.09 -5.83
CA TRP A 203 0.88 15.75 -6.71
C TRP A 203 -0.07 16.92 -6.90
N LEU A 204 -0.33 17.73 -5.86
CA LEU A 204 -1.15 18.93 -5.98
C LEU A 204 -0.50 19.96 -6.91
N ASP A 205 0.81 20.17 -6.82
CA ASP A 205 1.55 21.04 -7.73
C ASP A 205 1.51 20.52 -9.17
N ARG A 206 1.59 19.19 -9.36
CA ARG A 206 1.43 18.58 -10.68
C ARG A 206 0.06 18.91 -11.28
N LEU A 207 -1.01 18.74 -10.53
CA LEU A 207 -2.37 19.05 -10.98
C LEU A 207 -2.53 20.54 -11.36
N LEU A 208 -1.90 21.46 -10.60
CA LEU A 208 -1.86 22.88 -10.92
C LEU A 208 -1.17 23.14 -12.25
N VAL A 209 0.01 22.57 -12.48
CA VAL A 209 0.77 22.71 -13.72
C VAL A 209 0.00 22.15 -14.92
N LEU A 210 -0.60 20.97 -14.79
CA LEU A 210 -1.40 20.38 -15.86
C LEU A 210 -2.61 21.23 -16.22
N GLN A 211 -3.32 21.73 -15.22
CA GLN A 211 -4.49 22.59 -15.42
C GLN A 211 -4.12 23.93 -16.04
N GLU A 212 -2.99 24.54 -15.65
CA GLU A 212 -2.48 25.80 -16.20
C GLU A 212 -2.09 25.64 -17.67
N ALA A 213 -1.45 24.53 -18.01
CA ALA A 213 -1.05 24.21 -19.37
C ALA A 213 -2.21 23.77 -20.28
N GLY A 214 -3.42 23.56 -19.73
CA GLY A 214 -4.58 23.04 -20.46
C GLY A 214 -4.40 21.60 -20.97
N ILE A 215 -3.56 20.82 -20.30
CA ILE A 215 -3.27 19.41 -20.63
C ILE A 215 -3.64 18.48 -19.47
N GLY A 216 -3.58 17.17 -19.68
CA GLY A 216 -3.79 16.21 -18.59
C GLY A 216 -5.23 16.16 -18.04
N THR A 217 -6.23 16.50 -18.86
CA THR A 217 -7.65 16.51 -18.48
C THR A 217 -8.09 15.15 -17.92
N GLU A 218 -7.66 14.05 -18.55
CA GLU A 218 -7.98 12.68 -18.11
C GLU A 218 -7.37 12.37 -16.73
N GLU A 219 -6.15 12.83 -16.48
CA GLU A 219 -5.47 12.63 -15.21
C GLU A 219 -6.14 13.41 -14.08
N ILE A 220 -6.49 14.68 -14.30
CA ILE A 220 -7.22 15.52 -13.35
C ILE A 220 -8.60 14.93 -13.06
N GLU A 221 -9.32 14.49 -14.09
CA GLU A 221 -10.65 13.90 -13.92
C GLU A 221 -10.61 12.53 -13.25
N CYS A 222 -9.57 11.72 -13.48
CA CYS A 222 -9.32 10.47 -12.77
C CYS A 222 -9.21 10.73 -11.26
N VAL A 223 -8.42 11.71 -10.85
CA VAL A 223 -8.28 12.10 -9.43
C VAL A 223 -9.61 12.60 -8.86
N ARG A 224 -10.33 13.46 -9.59
CA ARG A 224 -11.63 13.98 -9.12
C ARG A 224 -12.65 12.88 -8.92
N LYS A 225 -12.74 11.92 -9.85
CA LYS A 225 -13.64 10.76 -9.73
C LYS A 225 -13.26 9.89 -8.53
N ALA A 226 -11.99 9.57 -8.34
CA ALA A 226 -11.53 8.78 -7.20
C ALA A 226 -11.84 9.49 -5.86
N ILE A 227 -11.65 10.82 -5.78
CA ILE A 227 -12.03 11.61 -4.59
C ILE A 227 -13.54 11.53 -4.34
N ARG A 228 -14.38 11.73 -5.35
CA ARG A 228 -15.84 11.67 -5.21
C ARG A 228 -16.32 10.30 -4.73
N GLU A 229 -15.76 9.22 -5.27
CA GLU A 229 -16.15 7.86 -4.89
C GLU A 229 -15.62 7.48 -3.50
N CYS A 230 -14.33 7.72 -3.22
CA CYS A 230 -13.74 7.32 -1.95
C CYS A 230 -14.12 8.23 -0.78
N LEU A 231 -14.07 9.54 -0.99
CA LEU A 231 -14.23 10.53 0.07
C LEU A 231 -15.63 11.16 0.10
N GLY A 232 -16.42 10.99 -0.96
CA GLY A 232 -17.75 11.56 -1.10
C GLY A 232 -18.83 10.85 -0.27
N LYS A 233 -20.10 11.12 -0.61
CA LYS A 233 -21.28 10.65 0.15
C LYS A 233 -21.38 9.14 0.30
N GLU A 234 -21.01 8.38 -0.70
CA GLU A 234 -21.06 6.91 -0.68
C GLU A 234 -19.84 6.29 0.02
N GLY A 235 -18.72 7.01 0.11
CA GLY A 235 -17.49 6.59 0.77
C GLY A 235 -17.35 7.11 2.20
N CYS A 236 -16.29 7.87 2.44
CA CYS A 236 -15.95 8.40 3.76
C CYS A 236 -16.82 9.56 4.25
N ARG A 237 -17.60 10.20 3.39
CA ARG A 237 -18.53 11.32 3.67
C ARG A 237 -17.83 12.58 4.18
N ILE A 238 -16.71 12.95 3.59
CA ILE A 238 -15.95 14.13 4.00
C ILE A 238 -15.76 15.15 2.87
N ILE A 239 -15.42 14.70 1.65
CA ILE A 239 -15.10 15.56 0.51
C ILE A 239 -15.89 15.11 -0.71
N GLU A 240 -16.66 16.02 -1.31
CA GLU A 240 -17.45 15.74 -2.52
C GLU A 240 -16.68 15.99 -3.81
N ASP A 241 -15.75 16.94 -3.81
CA ASP A 241 -15.01 17.29 -5.03
C ASP A 241 -13.70 18.01 -4.72
N MET A 242 -12.83 18.04 -5.73
CA MET A 242 -11.58 18.80 -5.75
C MET A 242 -11.63 19.87 -6.84
N VAL A 243 -11.21 21.09 -6.53
CA VAL A 243 -11.15 22.21 -7.46
C VAL A 243 -9.73 22.74 -7.57
N VAL A 244 -9.16 22.63 -8.76
CA VAL A 244 -7.83 23.15 -9.08
C VAL A 244 -7.94 24.58 -9.61
N ARG A 245 -7.23 25.54 -8.99
CA ARG A 245 -7.26 26.97 -9.34
C ARG A 245 -5.86 27.50 -9.67
N PRO A 246 -5.36 27.33 -10.90
CA PRO A 246 -4.00 27.72 -11.28
C PRO A 246 -3.71 29.20 -11.05
N VAL A 247 -4.64 30.09 -11.40
CA VAL A 247 -4.50 31.56 -11.23
C VAL A 247 -4.20 31.93 -9.76
N LYS A 248 -4.69 31.14 -8.80
CA LYS A 248 -4.42 31.32 -7.37
C LYS A 248 -3.26 30.45 -6.87
N GLY A 249 -2.73 29.54 -7.69
CA GLY A 249 -1.73 28.55 -7.29
C GLY A 249 -2.22 27.60 -6.19
N LYS A 250 -3.53 27.28 -6.15
CA LYS A 250 -4.14 26.58 -5.03
C LYS A 250 -5.11 25.50 -5.46
N VAL A 251 -5.18 24.45 -4.65
CA VAL A 251 -6.18 23.39 -4.75
C VAL A 251 -7.12 23.47 -3.55
N TYR A 252 -8.41 23.37 -3.81
CA TYR A 252 -9.47 23.42 -2.81
C TYR A 252 -10.26 22.12 -2.82
N PHE A 253 -10.76 21.74 -1.64
CA PHE A 253 -11.65 20.59 -1.46
C PHE A 253 -13.03 21.10 -1.04
N ALA A 254 -14.07 20.66 -1.78
CA ALA A 254 -15.45 20.88 -1.42
C ALA A 254 -15.90 19.81 -0.44
N TYR A 255 -16.20 20.19 0.79
CA TYR A 255 -16.67 19.26 1.82
C TYR A 255 -18.15 18.92 1.63
N THR A 256 -18.57 17.76 2.14
CA THR A 256 -19.97 17.29 2.08
C THR A 256 -20.94 18.21 2.83
N ASP A 257 -20.46 19.06 3.71
CA ASP A 257 -21.23 20.09 4.44
C ASP A 257 -21.27 21.46 3.73
N GLY A 258 -20.74 21.54 2.51
CA GLY A 258 -20.73 22.75 1.66
C GLY A 258 -19.55 23.70 1.89
N ARG A 259 -18.66 23.43 2.84
CA ARG A 259 -17.44 24.25 3.02
C ARG A 259 -16.42 24.00 1.92
N PHE A 260 -15.70 25.05 1.54
CA PHE A 260 -14.53 24.96 0.69
C PHE A 260 -13.27 25.21 1.53
N VAL A 261 -12.37 24.24 1.54
CA VAL A 261 -11.14 24.26 2.34
C VAL A 261 -9.94 24.15 1.42
N GLU A 262 -8.94 25.01 1.62
CA GLU A 262 -7.67 24.96 0.90
C GLU A 262 -6.87 23.72 1.37
N SER A 263 -6.11 23.10 0.45
CA SER A 263 -5.31 21.89 0.74
C SER A 263 -4.35 22.03 1.91
N THR A 264 -3.83 23.24 2.15
CA THR A 264 -2.92 23.56 3.26
C THR A 264 -3.63 23.59 4.62
N MET A 265 -4.95 23.75 4.63
CA MET A 265 -5.78 23.86 5.85
C MET A 265 -6.47 22.55 6.25
N LEU A 266 -6.18 21.46 5.57
CA LEU A 266 -6.68 20.14 5.96
C LEU A 266 -6.11 19.74 7.32
N SER A 267 -6.93 19.11 8.17
CA SER A 267 -6.43 18.42 9.37
C SER A 267 -5.55 17.24 8.98
N ASP A 268 -4.67 16.80 9.87
CA ASP A 268 -3.72 15.73 9.56
C ASP A 268 -4.41 14.43 9.15
N GLY A 269 -5.50 14.03 9.82
CA GLY A 269 -6.28 12.87 9.41
C GLY A 269 -6.88 13.01 8.00
N TYR A 270 -7.36 14.20 7.63
CA TYR A 270 -7.87 14.44 6.27
C TYR A 270 -6.74 14.49 5.25
N LYS A 271 -5.58 15.10 5.60
CA LYS A 271 -4.39 15.06 4.73
C LYS A 271 -3.98 13.65 4.41
N ARG A 272 -3.96 12.75 5.43
CA ARG A 272 -3.58 11.34 5.24
C ARG A 272 -4.48 10.64 4.25
N VAL A 273 -5.79 10.70 4.45
CA VAL A 273 -6.75 10.04 3.55
C VAL A 273 -6.72 10.64 2.14
N VAL A 274 -6.67 11.96 2.03
CA VAL A 274 -6.56 12.67 0.76
C VAL A 274 -5.25 12.31 0.05
N ASN A 275 -4.13 12.22 0.79
CA ASN A 275 -2.83 11.80 0.23
C ASN A 275 -2.92 10.41 -0.40
N ILE A 276 -3.46 9.43 0.32
CA ILE A 276 -3.60 8.05 -0.19
C ILE A 276 -4.44 8.03 -1.47
N VAL A 277 -5.62 8.70 -1.46
CA VAL A 277 -6.52 8.67 -2.62
C VAL A 277 -5.94 9.40 -3.83
N ILE A 278 -5.34 10.58 -3.65
CA ILE A 278 -4.73 11.36 -4.73
C ILE A 278 -3.52 10.62 -5.29
N ASP A 279 -2.64 10.11 -4.44
CA ASP A 279 -1.44 9.39 -4.87
C ASP A 279 -1.82 8.18 -5.72
N LEU A 280 -2.74 7.35 -5.25
CA LEU A 280 -3.19 6.17 -5.99
C LEU A 280 -3.86 6.54 -7.32
N ALA A 281 -4.75 7.53 -7.32
CA ALA A 281 -5.45 7.95 -8.53
C ALA A 281 -4.49 8.50 -9.59
N ILE A 282 -3.50 9.31 -9.18
CA ILE A 282 -2.47 9.83 -10.09
C ILE A 282 -1.59 8.71 -10.63
N ARG A 283 -1.15 7.77 -9.79
CA ARG A 283 -0.37 6.60 -10.24
C ARG A 283 -1.15 5.77 -11.25
N CYS A 284 -2.41 5.45 -10.95
CA CYS A 284 -3.27 4.72 -11.88
C CYS A 284 -3.44 5.46 -13.21
N ALA A 285 -3.67 6.77 -13.17
CA ALA A 285 -3.77 7.59 -14.38
C ALA A 285 -2.46 7.62 -15.17
N LEU A 286 -1.32 7.87 -14.52
CA LEU A 286 0.00 7.88 -15.19
C LEU A 286 0.32 6.56 -15.87
N LEU A 287 0.08 5.45 -15.19
CA LEU A 287 0.38 4.11 -15.67
C LEU A 287 -0.56 3.67 -16.81
N ASN A 288 -1.86 4.02 -16.76
CA ASN A 288 -2.87 3.37 -17.58
C ASN A 288 -3.90 4.30 -18.25
N LYS A 289 -3.72 5.64 -18.22
CA LYS A 289 -4.69 6.57 -18.84
C LYS A 289 -4.83 6.38 -20.35
N VAL A 290 -3.77 5.96 -21.04
CA VAL A 290 -3.83 5.70 -22.50
C VAL A 290 -4.85 4.61 -22.83
N LYS A 291 -5.01 3.61 -21.94
CA LYS A 291 -5.96 2.50 -22.13
C LYS A 291 -7.34 2.79 -21.55
N TYR A 292 -7.42 3.48 -20.42
CA TYR A 292 -8.65 3.61 -19.63
C TYR A 292 -9.11 5.06 -19.38
N GLY A 293 -8.38 6.05 -19.88
CA GLY A 293 -8.72 7.47 -19.69
C GLY A 293 -8.85 7.81 -18.19
N ALA A 294 -9.90 8.56 -17.87
CA ALA A 294 -10.23 8.96 -16.51
C ALA A 294 -10.76 7.83 -15.61
N GLU A 295 -10.99 6.62 -16.14
CA GLU A 295 -11.40 5.45 -15.35
C GLU A 295 -10.21 4.56 -14.95
N ALA A 296 -8.98 4.99 -15.18
CA ALA A 296 -7.78 4.20 -14.91
C ALA A 296 -7.70 3.69 -13.47
N TYR A 297 -8.20 4.45 -12.49
CA TYR A 297 -8.24 4.03 -11.08
C TYR A 297 -9.09 2.77 -10.83
N LYS A 298 -10.13 2.49 -11.63
CA LYS A 298 -10.99 1.29 -11.48
C LYS A 298 -10.39 0.03 -12.09
N TYR A 299 -9.57 0.18 -13.13
CA TYR A 299 -9.09 -0.95 -13.93
C TYR A 299 -7.61 -1.26 -13.73
N THR A 300 -6.88 -0.40 -13.03
CA THR A 300 -5.49 -0.65 -12.67
C THR A 300 -5.41 -1.66 -11.52
N HIS A 301 -4.72 -2.78 -11.76
CA HIS A 301 -4.43 -3.78 -10.73
C HIS A 301 -3.10 -3.48 -10.03
N GLY A 302 -2.84 -4.13 -8.92
CA GLY A 302 -1.57 -4.01 -8.21
C GLY A 302 -1.69 -4.23 -6.71
N THR A 303 -0.65 -3.87 -5.98
CA THR A 303 -0.60 -4.04 -4.52
C THR A 303 -0.28 -2.71 -3.83
N VAL A 304 -1.07 -2.37 -2.83
CA VAL A 304 -0.90 -1.18 -2.00
C VAL A 304 -0.73 -1.59 -0.55
N ILE A 305 0.30 -1.08 0.07
CA ILE A 305 0.67 -1.35 1.46
C ILE A 305 0.45 -0.09 2.28
N ILE A 306 -0.25 -0.21 3.42
CA ILE A 306 -0.57 0.92 4.30
C ILE A 306 -0.25 0.52 5.74
N ASP A 307 0.80 1.08 6.30
CA ASP A 307 1.10 0.87 7.72
C ASP A 307 0.29 1.85 8.57
N GLU A 308 -0.35 1.34 9.63
CA GLU A 308 -1.21 2.10 10.56
C GLU A 308 -2.26 2.96 9.85
N ILE A 309 -3.17 2.31 9.10
CA ILE A 309 -4.21 3.01 8.33
C ILE A 309 -5.09 3.95 9.18
N ASP A 310 -5.22 3.67 10.46
CA ASP A 310 -6.01 4.41 11.46
C ASP A 310 -5.32 5.65 12.03
N GLU A 311 -4.02 5.83 11.77
CA GLU A 311 -3.25 6.93 12.35
C GLU A 311 -3.86 8.30 12.01
N HIS A 312 -4.06 9.14 13.03
CA HIS A 312 -4.71 10.45 12.97
C HIS A 312 -6.17 10.45 12.49
N LEU A 313 -6.80 9.29 12.25
CA LEU A 313 -8.17 9.24 11.78
C LEU A 313 -9.18 9.33 12.91
N HIS A 314 -10.17 10.19 12.71
CA HIS A 314 -11.36 10.21 13.56
C HIS A 314 -12.12 8.87 13.49
N PRO A 315 -12.69 8.34 14.58
CA PRO A 315 -13.40 7.05 14.62
C PRO A 315 -14.41 6.84 13.48
N ALA A 316 -15.15 7.89 13.09
CA ALA A 316 -16.09 7.82 11.97
C ALA A 316 -15.43 7.52 10.60
N LEU A 317 -14.15 7.86 10.42
CA LEU A 317 -13.39 7.52 9.22
C LEU A 317 -12.78 6.11 9.32
N GLN A 318 -12.31 5.72 10.49
CA GLN A 318 -11.74 4.40 10.74
C GLN A 318 -12.69 3.28 10.28
N SER A 319 -13.98 3.41 10.57
CA SER A 319 -15.01 2.42 10.18
C SER A 319 -15.32 2.35 8.68
N ARG A 320 -14.79 3.27 7.86
CA ARG A 320 -15.16 3.39 6.43
C ARG A 320 -14.00 3.30 5.46
N ILE A 321 -12.81 3.74 5.89
CA ILE A 321 -11.67 4.01 4.99
C ILE A 321 -11.26 2.82 4.14
N LEU A 322 -11.04 1.64 4.71
CA LEU A 322 -10.60 0.46 3.93
C LEU A 322 -11.65 0.02 2.92
N ARG A 323 -12.93 0.03 3.32
CA ARG A 323 -14.03 -0.32 2.42
C ARG A 323 -14.18 0.71 1.31
N ALA A 324 -14.04 2.00 1.60
CA ALA A 324 -14.10 3.06 0.61
C ALA A 324 -12.93 2.97 -0.39
N LEU A 325 -11.70 2.71 0.08
CA LEU A 325 -10.54 2.49 -0.78
C LEU A 325 -10.75 1.28 -1.69
N HIS A 326 -11.14 0.13 -1.15
CA HIS A 326 -11.37 -1.08 -1.96
C HIS A 326 -12.52 -0.94 -2.95
N SER A 327 -13.60 -0.23 -2.58
CA SER A 327 -14.71 0.06 -3.50
C SER A 327 -14.28 0.97 -4.66
N THR A 328 -13.42 1.96 -4.38
CA THR A 328 -12.94 2.92 -5.38
C THR A 328 -11.88 2.30 -6.30
N PHE A 329 -11.00 1.46 -5.75
CA PHE A 329 -9.90 0.80 -6.45
C PHE A 329 -10.07 -0.73 -6.44
N PRO A 330 -11.09 -1.29 -7.13
CA PRO A 330 -11.54 -2.67 -6.91
C PRO A 330 -10.56 -3.74 -7.45
N LYS A 331 -9.54 -3.36 -8.21
CA LYS A 331 -8.51 -4.26 -8.73
C LYS A 331 -7.21 -4.22 -7.92
N ILE A 332 -7.16 -3.41 -6.87
CA ILE A 332 -5.98 -3.26 -6.03
C ILE A 332 -6.10 -4.16 -4.80
N GLN A 333 -5.05 -4.94 -4.56
CA GLN A 333 -4.85 -5.66 -3.31
C GLN A 333 -4.34 -4.69 -2.25
N PHE A 334 -5.05 -4.59 -1.13
CA PHE A 334 -4.63 -3.78 0.03
C PHE A 334 -4.06 -4.68 1.12
N ILE A 335 -2.85 -4.37 1.59
CA ILE A 335 -2.23 -4.96 2.77
C ILE A 335 -2.08 -3.83 3.78
N ALA A 336 -2.90 -3.83 4.82
CA ALA A 336 -2.94 -2.74 5.79
C ALA A 336 -2.72 -3.24 7.21
N SER A 337 -2.01 -2.45 8.04
CA SER A 337 -1.96 -2.67 9.48
C SER A 337 -2.85 -1.68 10.22
N THR A 338 -3.32 -2.06 11.41
CA THR A 338 -4.11 -1.20 12.29
C THR A 338 -4.03 -1.63 13.74
N HIS A 339 -4.26 -0.67 14.62
CA HIS A 339 -4.56 -0.88 16.03
C HIS A 339 -6.00 -0.50 16.41
N ALA A 340 -6.79 0.02 15.45
CA ALA A 340 -8.14 0.52 15.72
C ALA A 340 -9.22 -0.56 15.59
N PRO A 341 -9.97 -0.89 16.65
CA PRO A 341 -11.07 -1.86 16.60
C PRO A 341 -12.15 -1.52 15.58
N LEU A 342 -12.39 -0.23 15.33
CA LEU A 342 -13.37 0.23 14.33
C LEU A 342 -12.95 -0.10 12.89
N VAL A 343 -11.64 -0.11 12.59
CA VAL A 343 -11.14 -0.60 11.30
C VAL A 343 -11.34 -2.10 11.21
N MET A 344 -11.03 -2.84 12.28
CA MET A 344 -11.18 -4.30 12.36
C MET A 344 -12.62 -4.72 12.12
N SER A 345 -13.59 -4.09 12.80
CA SER A 345 -15.02 -4.39 12.66
C SER A 345 -15.58 -4.06 11.27
N SER A 346 -14.87 -3.28 10.46
CA SER A 346 -15.32 -2.87 9.13
C SER A 346 -15.00 -3.86 8.01
N VAL A 347 -14.10 -4.82 8.25
CA VAL A 347 -13.62 -5.78 7.23
C VAL A 347 -14.33 -7.12 7.38
N LYS A 348 -15.12 -7.49 6.35
CA LYS A 348 -15.78 -8.79 6.27
C LYS A 348 -14.86 -9.80 5.61
N ASN A 349 -14.55 -10.90 6.29
CA ASN A 349 -13.86 -12.02 5.70
C ASN A 349 -14.64 -12.60 4.52
N SER A 350 -13.95 -12.88 3.43
CA SER A 350 -14.50 -13.44 2.19
C SER A 350 -13.38 -14.17 1.43
N ASP A 351 -13.67 -14.60 0.23
CA ASP A 351 -12.62 -15.11 -0.68
C ASP A 351 -11.63 -14.02 -1.10
N GLU A 352 -12.01 -12.74 -0.98
CA GLU A 352 -11.19 -11.59 -1.34
C GLU A 352 -10.56 -10.87 -0.13
N ASN A 353 -11.11 -11.03 1.07
CA ASN A 353 -10.68 -10.28 2.25
C ASN A 353 -10.34 -11.19 3.42
N VAL A 354 -9.37 -10.78 4.24
CA VAL A 354 -8.96 -11.51 5.44
C VAL A 354 -8.45 -10.57 6.52
N VAL A 355 -8.70 -10.93 7.77
CA VAL A 355 -8.12 -10.29 8.96
C VAL A 355 -7.20 -11.30 9.64
N TYR A 356 -5.96 -10.91 9.88
CA TYR A 356 -4.97 -11.69 10.61
C TYR A 356 -4.55 -10.99 11.88
N ARG A 357 -4.58 -11.72 13.00
CA ARG A 357 -3.90 -11.30 14.22
C ARG A 357 -2.51 -11.91 14.25
N LEU A 358 -1.51 -11.05 14.37
CA LEU A 358 -0.11 -11.42 14.60
C LEU A 358 0.19 -11.33 16.09
N TYR A 359 0.89 -12.31 16.63
CA TYR A 359 1.27 -12.36 18.05
C TYR A 359 2.58 -13.12 18.24
N TYR A 360 3.23 -12.85 19.36
CA TYR A 360 4.37 -13.63 19.79
C TYR A 360 3.87 -14.73 20.74
N ASP A 361 4.20 -15.97 20.42
CA ASP A 361 3.90 -17.13 21.26
C ASP A 361 5.06 -17.35 22.23
N GLU A 362 4.82 -17.10 23.52
CA GLU A 362 5.84 -17.19 24.57
C GLU A 362 6.28 -18.62 24.85
N GLU A 363 5.40 -19.62 24.67
CA GLU A 363 5.71 -21.02 24.90
C GLU A 363 6.64 -21.59 23.83
N GLU A 364 6.36 -21.26 22.57
CA GLU A 364 7.18 -21.70 21.44
C GLU A 364 8.29 -20.71 21.07
N CYS A 365 8.34 -19.55 21.71
CA CYS A 365 9.29 -18.47 21.44
C CYS A 365 9.31 -18.06 19.94
N THR A 366 8.13 -17.99 19.30
CA THR A 366 8.01 -17.72 17.88
C THR A 366 6.84 -16.79 17.57
N TYR A 367 6.92 -16.10 16.44
CA TYR A 367 5.83 -15.29 15.94
C TYR A 367 4.84 -16.15 15.17
N LYS A 368 3.55 -15.98 15.47
CA LYS A 368 2.45 -16.71 14.85
C LYS A 368 1.38 -15.75 14.33
N HIS A 369 0.45 -16.30 13.56
CA HIS A 369 -0.74 -15.58 13.14
C HIS A 369 -1.96 -16.50 13.16
N ILE A 370 -3.13 -15.90 13.38
CA ILE A 370 -4.43 -16.55 13.28
C ILE A 370 -5.37 -15.71 12.45
N LYS A 371 -6.32 -16.36 11.78
CA LYS A 371 -7.42 -15.65 11.08
C LYS A 371 -8.50 -15.30 12.09
N LEU A 372 -8.96 -14.06 12.08
CA LEU A 372 -10.05 -13.58 12.91
C LEU A 372 -11.25 -13.20 12.07
N ASN A 373 -12.43 -13.24 12.67
CA ASN A 373 -13.66 -12.71 12.08
C ASN A 373 -14.25 -11.62 12.98
N THR A 374 -13.79 -10.42 12.76
CA THR A 374 -14.15 -9.24 13.56
C THR A 374 -15.30 -8.42 12.96
N TYR A 375 -15.84 -8.83 11.81
CA TYR A 375 -16.84 -8.04 11.08
C TYR A 375 -18.14 -7.83 11.89
N GLY A 376 -18.47 -6.56 12.12
CA GLY A 376 -19.67 -6.16 12.83
C GLY A 376 -19.65 -6.41 14.34
N LEU A 377 -18.54 -6.85 14.90
CA LEU A 377 -18.38 -7.00 16.34
C LEU A 377 -18.34 -5.64 17.04
N ASP A 378 -18.82 -5.61 18.27
CA ASP A 378 -18.68 -4.45 19.15
C ASP A 378 -17.23 -4.18 19.50
N VAL A 379 -16.86 -2.90 19.67
CA VAL A 379 -15.50 -2.47 19.96
C VAL A 379 -14.95 -3.10 21.24
N ASN A 380 -15.78 -3.21 22.28
CA ASN A 380 -15.32 -3.79 23.55
C ASN A 380 -15.04 -5.29 23.40
N LEU A 381 -15.86 -5.99 22.62
CA LEU A 381 -15.65 -7.41 22.34
C LEU A 381 -14.34 -7.65 21.58
N ILE A 382 -14.03 -6.81 20.58
CA ILE A 382 -12.76 -6.89 19.86
C ILE A 382 -11.58 -6.61 20.78
N LEU A 383 -11.68 -5.62 21.67
CA LEU A 383 -10.62 -5.32 22.64
C LEU A 383 -10.38 -6.50 23.59
N GLU A 384 -11.44 -7.08 24.14
CA GLU A 384 -11.35 -8.13 25.15
C GLU A 384 -10.96 -9.50 24.55
N GLU A 385 -11.61 -9.93 23.45
CA GLU A 385 -11.43 -11.27 22.89
C GLU A 385 -10.30 -11.33 21.84
N ASP A 386 -10.24 -10.33 20.96
CA ASP A 386 -9.33 -10.38 19.81
C ASP A 386 -8.01 -9.65 20.09
N MET A 387 -8.01 -8.60 20.92
CA MET A 387 -6.80 -7.88 21.29
C MET A 387 -6.27 -8.28 22.67
N MET A 388 -7.05 -9.01 23.48
CA MET A 388 -6.73 -9.41 24.86
C MET A 388 -6.36 -8.20 25.76
N VAL A 389 -7.03 -7.09 25.54
CA VAL A 389 -6.89 -5.86 26.34
C VAL A 389 -8.15 -5.69 27.17
N GLU A 390 -8.00 -5.42 28.45
CA GLU A 390 -9.14 -5.06 29.29
C GLU A 390 -9.79 -3.79 28.72
N SER A 391 -11.10 -3.84 28.46
CA SER A 391 -11.88 -2.71 27.91
C SER A 391 -11.98 -1.53 28.87
N ARG A 392 -11.65 -1.77 30.15
CA ARG A 392 -11.59 -0.77 31.22
C ARG A 392 -10.40 -1.02 32.13
N ASP A 393 -9.78 0.06 32.60
CA ASP A 393 -8.80 -0.03 33.69
C ASP A 393 -9.40 -0.78 34.88
N SER A 394 -8.65 -1.70 35.48
CA SER A 394 -9.10 -2.57 36.56
C SER A 394 -9.67 -1.76 37.75
N VAL A 395 -9.05 -0.62 38.09
CA VAL A 395 -9.50 0.27 39.16
C VAL A 395 -10.87 0.88 38.83
N ILE A 396 -11.04 1.39 37.61
CA ILE A 396 -12.32 1.93 37.14
C ILE A 396 -13.39 0.83 37.07
N GLY A 397 -13.01 -0.36 36.68
CA GLY A 397 -13.90 -1.52 36.63
C GLY A 397 -14.43 -1.93 38.00
N GLU A 398 -13.58 -1.91 39.05
CA GLU A 398 -13.97 -2.16 40.44
C GLU A 398 -14.85 -1.05 41.01
N ASP A 399 -14.52 0.22 40.75
CA ASP A 399 -15.33 1.37 41.19
C ASP A 399 -16.75 1.32 40.57
N LEU A 400 -16.88 0.97 39.29
CA LEU A 400 -18.18 0.81 38.66
C LEU A 400 -18.98 -0.36 39.20
N LYS A 401 -18.34 -1.50 39.51
CA LYS A 401 -19.02 -2.64 40.17
C LYS A 401 -19.53 -2.23 41.55
N ASN A 402 -18.75 -1.46 42.31
CA ASN A 402 -19.14 -0.96 43.62
C ASN A 402 -20.31 0.04 43.54
N ILE A 403 -20.34 0.90 42.52
CA ILE A 403 -21.46 1.84 42.28
C ILE A 403 -22.74 1.11 41.85
N LEU A 404 -22.62 0.07 41.01
CA LEU A 404 -23.78 -0.69 40.53
C LEU A 404 -24.31 -1.70 41.57
N SER A 405 -23.58 -1.96 42.62
CA SER A 405 -23.99 -2.84 43.75
C SER A 405 -24.67 -2.08 44.90
N LEU A 406 -24.74 -0.75 44.83
CA LEU A 406 -25.52 0.16 45.71
C LEU A 406 -26.90 0.40 45.13
#